data_b95da27d7d14f0e2cdf3e47e3d7aa169
#
_entry.id   b95da27d7d14f0e2cdf3e47e3d7aa169
#
_cell.length_a   1.000
_cell.length_b   1.000
_cell.length_c   1.000
_cell.angle_alpha   90.00
_cell.angle_beta   90.00
_cell.angle_gamma   90.00
#
_symmetry.space_group_name_H-M   'P 1'
#
loop_
_entity.id
_entity.type
_entity.pdbx_description
1 polymer ?
#
loop_
_entity_poly.entity_id
_entity_poly.type
_entity_poly.pdbx_seq_one_letter_code
_entity_poly.pdbx_strand_id
1 'polypeptide(L)'
;MNRANESNRKAVPFYETMLFFCYLGKNDWLSANQSVDRSMRENDHSRYHAFKAVVLAHEGKIEESKEWLKKYQENRPEIKTIEDYEKVIPELNQQIKDTLLDGMRKAGLK
;
A
#
# COMPACT_ATOMS: atom_id res chain seq x y z
N MET A 1 -11.53 23.80 -18.35
CA MET A 1 -11.20 22.43 -18.75
C MET A 1 -9.81 22.03 -18.34
N ASN A 2 -8.81 22.77 -18.80
CA ASN A 2 -7.43 22.44 -18.48
C ASN A 2 -7.12 22.50 -16.99
N ARG A 3 -7.70 23.47 -16.29
CA ARG A 3 -7.51 23.58 -14.85
C ARG A 3 -8.04 22.37 -14.09
N ALA A 4 -9.21 21.89 -14.49
CA ALA A 4 -9.80 20.73 -13.85
C ALA A 4 -8.91 19.51 -14.08
N ASN A 5 -8.36 19.36 -15.27
CA ASN A 5 -7.46 18.26 -15.58
C ASN A 5 -6.17 18.34 -14.79
N GLU A 6 -5.64 19.55 -14.62
CA GLU A 6 -4.43 19.76 -13.82
C GLU A 6 -4.67 19.42 -12.35
N SER A 7 -5.81 19.86 -11.81
CA SER A 7 -6.19 19.54 -10.44
C SER A 7 -6.36 18.04 -10.26
N ASN A 8 -7.01 17.40 -11.22
CA ASN A 8 -7.20 15.95 -11.18
C ASN A 8 -5.85 15.22 -11.25
N ARG A 9 -4.93 15.73 -12.05
CA ARG A 9 -3.61 15.15 -12.17
C ARG A 9 -2.85 15.22 -10.85
N LYS A 10 -2.94 16.33 -10.15
CA LYS A 10 -2.32 16.49 -8.83
C LYS A 10 -2.96 15.57 -7.79
N ALA A 11 -4.24 15.27 -7.95
CA ALA A 11 -4.98 14.41 -7.03
C ALA A 11 -4.83 12.92 -7.35
N VAL A 12 -4.26 12.57 -8.51
CA VAL A 12 -4.16 11.17 -8.95
C VAL A 12 -3.49 10.26 -7.91
N PRO A 13 -2.34 10.63 -7.30
CA PRO A 13 -1.75 9.72 -6.31
C PRO A 13 -2.67 9.45 -5.13
N PHE A 14 -3.39 10.47 -4.66
CA PHE A 14 -4.33 10.29 -3.56
C PHE A 14 -5.52 9.42 -3.99
N TYR A 15 -6.05 9.69 -5.17
CA TYR A 15 -7.16 8.92 -5.72
C TYR A 15 -6.79 7.45 -5.90
N GLU A 16 -5.60 7.18 -6.43
CA GLU A 16 -5.13 5.80 -6.60
C GLU A 16 -4.95 5.10 -5.24
N THR A 17 -4.53 5.83 -4.21
CA THR A 17 -4.42 5.28 -2.87
C THR A 17 -5.80 4.85 -2.35
N MET A 18 -6.81 5.67 -2.57
CA MET A 18 -8.17 5.33 -2.18
C MET A 18 -8.68 4.10 -2.93
N LEU A 19 -8.40 4.02 -4.23
CA LEU A 19 -8.75 2.85 -5.03
C LEU A 19 -8.03 1.60 -4.51
N PHE A 20 -6.77 1.73 -4.17
CA PHE A 20 -6.01 0.62 -3.60
C PHE A 20 -6.72 0.05 -2.36
N PHE A 21 -7.13 0.93 -1.44
CA PHE A 21 -7.84 0.48 -0.24
C PHE A 21 -9.17 -0.18 -0.57
N CYS A 22 -9.89 0.34 -1.56
CA CYS A 22 -11.15 -0.28 -2.01
C CYS A 22 -10.90 -1.69 -2.55
N TYR A 23 -9.87 -1.87 -3.35
CA TYR A 23 -9.54 -3.18 -3.90
C TYR A 23 -9.11 -4.14 -2.80
N LEU A 24 -8.37 -3.67 -1.80
CA LEU A 24 -8.02 -4.48 -0.63
C LEU A 24 -9.27 -4.98 0.08
N GLY A 25 -10.22 -4.09 0.29
CA GLY A 25 -11.47 -4.46 0.96
C GLY A 25 -12.27 -5.51 0.21
N LYS A 26 -12.08 -5.60 -1.11
CA LYS A 26 -12.75 -6.58 -1.96
C LYS A 26 -11.90 -7.82 -2.21
N ASN A 27 -10.71 -7.88 -1.64
CA ASN A 27 -9.74 -8.96 -1.90
C ASN A 27 -9.37 -9.06 -3.38
N ASP A 28 -9.42 -7.95 -4.09
CA ASP A 28 -9.05 -7.87 -5.51
C ASP A 28 -7.57 -7.50 -5.62
N TRP A 29 -6.73 -8.52 -5.42
CA TRP A 29 -5.28 -8.31 -5.36
C TRP A 29 -4.69 -7.82 -6.67
N LEU A 30 -5.20 -8.29 -7.79
CA LEU A 30 -4.69 -7.88 -9.10
C LEU A 30 -4.89 -6.38 -9.32
N SER A 31 -6.10 -5.89 -9.08
CA SER A 31 -6.41 -4.47 -9.26
C SER A 31 -5.65 -3.61 -8.25
N ALA A 32 -5.53 -4.09 -7.01
CA ALA A 32 -4.77 -3.39 -5.97
C ALA A 32 -3.30 -3.26 -6.38
N ASN A 33 -2.71 -4.33 -6.93
CA ASN A 33 -1.32 -4.32 -7.38
C ASN A 33 -1.12 -3.32 -8.53
N GLN A 34 -2.04 -3.31 -9.49
CA GLN A 34 -2.00 -2.36 -10.60
C GLN A 34 -2.10 -0.92 -10.12
N SER A 35 -2.94 -0.67 -9.13
CA SER A 35 -3.11 0.66 -8.55
C SER A 35 -1.83 1.14 -7.87
N VAL A 36 -1.17 0.25 -7.12
CA VAL A 36 0.11 0.58 -6.48
C VAL A 36 1.18 0.88 -7.54
N ASP A 37 1.25 0.08 -8.58
CA ASP A 37 2.24 0.29 -9.65
C ASP A 37 2.03 1.63 -10.34
N ARG A 38 0.77 2.01 -10.60
CA ARG A 38 0.47 3.32 -11.19
C ARG A 38 0.89 4.44 -10.26
N SER A 39 0.61 4.28 -8.96
CA SER A 39 0.98 5.29 -7.96
C SER A 39 2.49 5.48 -7.89
N MET A 40 3.24 4.40 -7.92
CA MET A 40 4.71 4.47 -7.88
C MET A 40 5.30 5.15 -9.12
N ARG A 41 4.67 4.95 -10.27
CA ARG A 41 5.13 5.61 -11.50
C ARG A 41 4.92 7.13 -11.45
N GLU A 42 3.83 7.56 -10.81
CA GLU A 42 3.53 8.99 -10.70
C GLU A 42 4.33 9.66 -9.60
N ASN A 43 4.51 8.99 -8.48
CA ASN A 43 5.18 9.57 -7.31
C ASN A 43 5.68 8.44 -6.42
N ASP A 44 6.95 8.09 -6.54
CA ASP A 44 7.52 7.01 -5.75
C ASP A 44 7.67 7.45 -4.31
N HIS A 45 6.78 6.95 -3.45
CA HIS A 45 6.75 7.24 -2.02
C HIS A 45 6.87 5.93 -1.25
N SER A 46 7.55 5.99 -0.09
CA SER A 46 7.80 4.77 0.70
C SER A 46 6.51 4.01 1.08
N ARG A 47 5.40 4.72 1.27
CA ARG A 47 4.13 4.04 1.62
C ARG A 47 3.72 3.02 0.57
N TYR A 48 4.06 3.23 -0.70
CA TYR A 48 3.71 2.31 -1.77
C TYR A 48 4.53 1.02 -1.68
N HIS A 49 5.72 1.09 -1.12
CA HIS A 49 6.52 -0.12 -0.87
C HIS A 49 5.80 -1.04 0.12
N ALA A 50 5.21 -0.47 1.17
CA ALA A 50 4.41 -1.24 2.12
C ALA A 50 3.16 -1.83 1.45
N PHE A 51 2.47 -1.04 0.64
CA PHE A 51 1.28 -1.51 -0.08
C PHE A 51 1.62 -2.66 -1.02
N LYS A 52 2.75 -2.54 -1.71
CA LYS A 52 3.22 -3.60 -2.61
C LYS A 52 3.50 -4.89 -1.83
N ALA A 53 4.16 -4.76 -0.68
CA ALA A 53 4.43 -5.90 0.18
C ALA A 53 3.13 -6.60 0.61
N VAL A 54 2.12 -5.82 0.99
CA VAL A 54 0.80 -6.34 1.41
C VAL A 54 0.16 -7.14 0.29
N VAL A 55 0.08 -6.56 -0.90
CA VAL A 55 -0.59 -7.21 -2.03
C VAL A 55 0.12 -8.50 -2.43
N LEU A 56 1.45 -8.45 -2.54
CA LEU A 56 2.23 -9.61 -2.92
C LEU A 56 2.07 -10.74 -1.89
N ALA A 57 2.03 -10.38 -0.61
CA ALA A 57 1.82 -11.36 0.45
C ALA A 57 0.47 -12.06 0.30
N HIS A 58 -0.59 -11.30 0.00
CA HIS A 58 -1.91 -11.89 -0.22
C HIS A 58 -1.98 -12.72 -1.48
N GLU A 59 -1.18 -12.38 -2.50
CA GLU A 59 -1.08 -13.18 -3.70
C GLU A 59 -0.24 -14.45 -3.53
N GLY A 60 0.36 -14.64 -2.36
CA GLY A 60 1.21 -15.78 -2.09
C GLY A 60 2.65 -15.62 -2.54
N LYS A 61 3.01 -14.45 -3.03
CA LYS A 61 4.38 -14.15 -3.50
C LYS A 61 5.23 -13.64 -2.33
N ILE A 62 5.46 -14.51 -1.37
CA ILE A 62 6.04 -14.14 -0.09
C ILE A 62 7.46 -13.59 -0.22
N GLU A 63 8.29 -14.18 -1.05
CA GLU A 63 9.67 -13.72 -1.20
C GLU A 63 9.73 -12.29 -1.76
N GLU A 64 8.94 -12.00 -2.79
CA GLU A 64 8.87 -10.65 -3.34
C GLU A 64 8.29 -9.68 -2.31
N SER A 65 7.30 -10.13 -1.56
CA SER A 65 6.68 -9.33 -0.49
C SER A 65 7.72 -8.92 0.55
N LYS A 66 8.57 -9.84 0.96
CA LYS A 66 9.63 -9.55 1.94
C LYS A 66 10.62 -8.52 1.42
N GLU A 67 10.95 -8.58 0.14
CA GLU A 67 11.86 -7.60 -0.47
C GLU A 67 11.27 -6.20 -0.43
N TRP A 68 9.98 -6.07 -0.71
CA TRP A 68 9.31 -4.78 -0.67
C TRP A 68 9.18 -4.27 0.77
N LEU A 69 8.92 -5.16 1.72
CA LEU A 69 8.90 -4.78 3.13
C LEU A 69 10.26 -4.27 3.57
N LYS A 70 11.34 -4.92 3.12
CA LYS A 70 12.70 -4.49 3.42
C LYS A 70 12.94 -3.07 2.90
N LYS A 71 12.55 -2.80 1.65
CA LYS A 71 12.67 -1.45 1.08
C LYS A 71 11.91 -0.41 1.89
N TYR A 72 10.70 -0.78 2.33
CA TYR A 72 9.90 0.10 3.16
C TYR A 72 10.62 0.44 4.47
N GLN A 73 11.15 -0.59 5.13
CA GLN A 73 11.84 -0.40 6.41
C GLN A 73 13.17 0.35 6.25
N GLU A 74 13.81 0.25 5.11
CA GLU A 74 15.03 1.05 4.84
C GLU A 74 14.70 2.55 4.83
N ASN A 75 13.54 2.93 4.35
CA ASN A 75 13.09 4.32 4.33
C ASN A 75 12.39 4.72 5.64
N ARG A 76 11.86 3.75 6.37
CA ARG A 76 11.12 3.99 7.61
C ARG A 76 11.63 3.02 8.69
N PRO A 77 12.87 3.21 9.17
CA PRO A 77 13.46 2.26 10.12
C PRO A 77 12.75 2.20 11.47
N GLU A 78 11.92 3.18 11.77
CA GLU A 78 11.14 3.19 13.01
C GLU A 78 9.99 2.17 12.97
N ILE A 79 9.61 1.68 11.78
CA ILE A 79 8.51 0.72 11.63
C ILE A 79 9.08 -0.70 11.76
N LYS A 80 9.01 -1.25 12.96
CA LYS A 80 9.58 -2.56 13.26
C LYS A 80 8.51 -3.61 13.55
N THR A 81 7.31 -3.18 13.95
CA THR A 81 6.23 -4.07 14.35
C THR A 81 4.92 -3.66 13.70
N ILE A 82 3.94 -4.56 13.77
CA ILE A 82 2.58 -4.26 13.30
C ILE A 82 2.03 -3.03 14.03
N GLU A 83 2.30 -2.91 15.34
CA GLU A 83 1.83 -1.76 16.11
C GLU A 83 2.41 -0.47 15.59
N ASP A 84 3.69 -0.46 15.22
CA ASP A 84 4.35 0.71 14.65
C ASP A 84 3.67 1.11 13.34
N TYR A 85 3.38 0.13 12.50
CA TYR A 85 2.75 0.38 11.21
C TYR A 85 1.32 0.90 11.40
N GLU A 86 0.60 0.33 12.34
CA GLU A 86 -0.79 0.75 12.62
C GLU A 86 -0.86 2.23 12.98
N LYS A 87 0.16 2.77 13.64
CA LYS A 87 0.19 4.17 14.05
C LYS A 87 0.35 5.14 12.87
N VAL A 88 0.89 4.68 11.75
CA VAL A 88 1.19 5.56 10.62
C VAL A 88 0.19 5.44 9.48
N ILE A 89 -0.68 4.45 9.50
CA ILE A 89 -1.72 4.31 8.47
C ILE A 89 -2.89 5.24 8.78
N PRO A 90 -3.62 5.70 7.75
CA PRO A 90 -4.78 6.56 7.98
C PRO A 90 -5.92 5.77 8.62
N GLU A 91 -6.94 6.48 9.08
CA GLU A 91 -8.14 5.80 9.55
C GLU A 91 -8.84 5.11 8.40
N LEU A 92 -9.09 3.82 8.59
CA LEU A 92 -9.71 2.96 7.58
C LEU A 92 -10.81 2.16 8.25
N ASN A 93 -11.78 1.66 7.45
CA ASN A 93 -12.73 0.74 8.03
C ASN A 93 -12.00 -0.53 8.49
N GLN A 94 -12.61 -1.25 9.41
CA GLN A 94 -11.95 -2.36 10.09
C GLN A 94 -11.53 -3.45 9.12
N GLN A 95 -12.35 -3.74 8.12
CA GLN A 95 -12.03 -4.79 7.15
C GLN A 95 -10.78 -4.45 6.34
N ILE A 96 -10.68 -3.24 5.85
CA ILE A 96 -9.52 -2.78 5.06
C ILE A 96 -8.29 -2.78 5.95
N LYS A 97 -8.41 -2.26 7.17
CA LYS A 97 -7.31 -2.21 8.12
C LYS A 97 -6.79 -3.61 8.44
N ASP A 98 -7.69 -4.54 8.71
CA ASP A 98 -7.31 -5.93 9.03
C ASP A 98 -6.60 -6.57 7.85
N THR A 99 -7.07 -6.35 6.63
CA THR A 99 -6.45 -6.88 5.42
C THR A 99 -5.04 -6.32 5.24
N LEU A 100 -4.89 -5.02 5.47
CA LEU A 100 -3.61 -4.34 5.35
C LEU A 100 -2.61 -4.89 6.37
N LEU A 101 -3.02 -4.97 7.63
CA LEU A 101 -2.15 -5.47 8.70
C LEU A 101 -1.81 -6.95 8.52
N ASP A 102 -2.78 -7.75 8.09
CA ASP A 102 -2.56 -9.17 7.83
C ASP A 102 -1.52 -9.36 6.72
N GLY A 103 -1.60 -8.56 5.66
CA GLY A 103 -0.61 -8.61 4.59
C GLY A 103 0.79 -8.28 5.09
N MET A 104 0.91 -7.30 5.97
CA MET A 104 2.21 -6.95 6.57
C MET A 104 2.77 -8.08 7.42
N ARG A 105 1.90 -8.78 8.17
CA ARG A 105 2.32 -9.95 8.94
C ARG A 105 2.82 -11.06 8.03
N LYS A 106 2.11 -11.33 6.96
CA LYS A 106 2.52 -12.34 5.97
C LYS A 106 3.84 -11.99 5.31
N ALA A 107 4.10 -10.70 5.13
CA ALA A 107 5.37 -10.22 4.57
C ALA A 107 6.53 -10.35 5.57
N GLY A 108 6.23 -10.56 6.84
CA GLY A 108 7.24 -10.77 7.86
C GLY A 108 7.35 -9.69 8.92
N LEU A 109 6.49 -8.70 8.89
CA LEU A 109 6.49 -7.66 9.92
C LEU A 109 5.94 -8.23 11.23
N LYS A 110 6.64 -8.00 12.28
CA LYS A 110 6.30 -8.51 13.60
C LYS A 110 5.36 -7.59 14.36
#